data_cb573274693f878de06737e90a68179b
#
_entry.id   cb573274693f878de06737e90a68179b
#
_cell.length_a   1.000
_cell.length_b   1.000
_cell.length_c   1.000
_cell.angle_alpha   90.00
_cell.angle_beta   90.00
_cell.angle_gamma   90.00
#
_symmetry.space_group_name_H-M   'P 1'
#
loop_
_entity.id
_entity.type
_entity.pdbx_description
1 polymer ?
#
loop_
_entity_poly.entity_id
_entity_poly.type
_entity_poly.pdbx_seq_one_letter_code
_entity_poly.pdbx_strand_id
1 'polypeptide(L)' 'MRTTFASSSVRLYHLSEEDAAAQTLFYGTMSEALSVARQQPEDVQVGLWLATENDVVAFLDLDEG' A
#
# COMPACT_ATOMS: atom_id res chain seq x y z
N MET A 1 0.91 19.41 -16.71
CA MET A 1 0.73 19.18 -16.13
C MET A 1 0.67 18.34 -15.52
N ARG A 2 0.46 17.99 -14.99
CA ARG A 2 0.50 17.35 -14.35
C ARG A 2 -0.19 16.78 -13.67
N THR A 3 -0.55 15.78 -13.75
CA THR A 3 -1.37 15.33 -12.84
C THR A 3 -0.68 14.81 -11.68
N THR A 4 -1.07 15.24 -10.54
CA THR A 4 -0.37 14.95 -9.37
C THR A 4 -0.61 13.58 -8.84
N PHE A 5 -1.75 13.00 -9.12
CA PHE A 5 -2.04 11.69 -8.57
C PHE A 5 -1.06 10.64 -9.04
N ALA A 6 -0.75 10.67 -10.31
CA ALA A 6 0.10 9.64 -10.86
C ALA A 6 1.51 9.74 -10.32
N SER A 7 1.91 10.91 -9.91
CA SER A 7 3.28 11.09 -9.44
C SER A 7 3.38 11.15 -7.94
N SER A 8 2.27 11.05 -7.21
CA SER A 8 2.32 11.08 -5.78
C SER A 8 2.99 9.82 -5.24
N SER A 9 3.82 10.01 -4.23
CA SER A 9 4.48 8.89 -3.61
C SER A 9 3.53 8.15 -2.69
N VAL A 10 3.55 6.84 -2.80
CA VAL A 10 2.74 5.99 -1.96
C VAL A 10 3.67 5.00 -1.28
N ARG A 11 3.47 4.82 0.00
CA ARG A 11 4.24 3.87 0.77
C ARG A 11 3.38 2.65 1.03
N LEU A 12 3.87 1.50 0.57
CA LEU A 12 3.20 0.23 0.82
C LEU A 12 3.90 -0.43 1.99
N TYR A 13 3.17 -0.71 3.05
CA TYR A 13 3.79 -1.33 4.20
C TYR A 13 2.87 -2.40 4.78
N HIS A 14 3.48 -3.29 5.53
CA HIS A 14 2.79 -4.40 6.16
C HIS A 14 2.83 -4.18 7.67
N LEU A 15 1.68 -4.26 8.29
CA LEU A 15 1.57 -4.10 9.73
C LEU A 15 1.34 -5.46 10.35
N SER A 16 2.30 -5.90 11.15
CA SER A 16 2.21 -7.21 11.77
C SER A 16 1.39 -7.12 13.04
N GLU A 17 0.48 -8.06 13.22
CA GLU A 17 -0.31 -8.10 14.42
C GLU A 17 0.51 -8.43 15.64
N GLU A 18 1.49 -9.28 15.44
CA GLU A 18 2.28 -9.74 16.57
C GLU A 18 3.17 -8.66 17.13
N ASP A 19 3.84 -7.95 16.22
CA ASP A 19 4.80 -6.95 16.64
C ASP A 19 4.24 -5.56 16.58
N ALA A 20 3.12 -5.39 15.90
CA ALA A 20 2.55 -4.07 15.65
C ALA A 20 3.58 -3.17 14.99
N ALA A 21 4.48 -3.75 14.24
CA ALA A 21 5.54 -3.00 13.59
C ALA A 21 5.24 -2.86 12.11
N ALA A 22 5.42 -1.68 11.58
CA ALA A 22 5.19 -1.43 10.17
C ALA A 22 6.48 -1.68 9.40
N GLN A 23 6.38 -2.49 8.36
CA GLN A 23 7.53 -2.80 7.52
C GLN A 23 7.24 -2.32 6.12
N THR A 24 8.02 -1.37 5.63
CA THR A 24 7.82 -0.84 4.30
C THR A 24 8.30 -1.85 3.27
N LEU A 25 7.41 -2.17 2.32
CA LEU A 25 7.73 -3.08 1.26
C LEU A 25 8.07 -2.36 -0.04
N PHE A 26 7.46 -1.22 -0.26
CA PHE A 26 7.63 -0.54 -1.52
C PHE A 26 7.32 0.94 -1.37
N TYR A 27 7.93 1.74 -2.19
CA TYR A 27 7.72 3.18 -2.17
C TYR A 27 7.75 3.65 -3.62
N GLY A 28 6.64 4.18 -4.08
CA GLY A 28 6.56 4.63 -5.47
C GLY A 28 5.17 5.13 -5.79
N THR A 29 4.73 4.92 -7.02
CA THR A 29 3.41 5.38 -7.42
C THR A 29 2.34 4.43 -6.92
N MET A 30 1.11 4.93 -6.89
CA MET A 30 -0.01 4.11 -6.46
C MET A 30 -0.15 2.88 -7.34
N SER A 31 -0.01 3.05 -8.63
CA SER A 31 -0.15 1.95 -9.56
C SER A 31 0.89 0.86 -9.29
N GLU A 32 2.11 1.27 -9.05
CA GLU A 32 3.17 0.33 -8.77
C GLU A 32 2.98 -0.33 -7.41
N ALA A 33 2.55 0.44 -6.43
CA ALA A 33 2.34 -0.10 -5.10
C ALA A 33 1.24 -1.17 -5.12
N LEU A 34 0.18 -0.92 -5.86
CA LEU A 34 -0.90 -1.91 -5.97
C LEU A 34 -0.41 -3.18 -6.65
N SER A 35 0.44 -3.02 -7.64
CA SER A 35 0.98 -4.17 -8.34
C SER A 35 1.82 -5.03 -7.40
N VAL A 36 2.65 -4.39 -6.60
CA VAL A 36 3.45 -5.11 -5.63
C VAL A 36 2.57 -5.79 -4.59
N ALA A 37 1.54 -5.08 -4.14
CA ALA A 37 0.64 -5.63 -3.13
C ALA A 37 -0.06 -6.89 -3.63
N ARG A 38 -0.48 -6.88 -4.89
CA ARG A 38 -1.19 -8.04 -5.45
C ARG A 38 -0.31 -9.26 -5.57
N GLN A 39 0.99 -9.06 -5.60
CA GLN A 39 1.92 -10.17 -5.70
C GLN A 39 2.21 -10.83 -4.37
N GLN A 40 1.74 -10.25 -3.28
CA GLN A 40 1.99 -10.79 -1.96
C GLN A 40 1.03 -11.94 -1.64
N PRO A 41 1.43 -12.86 -0.77
CA PRO A 41 0.53 -13.92 -0.34
C PRO A 41 -0.69 -13.35 0.38
N GLU A 42 -1.75 -14.12 0.41
CA GLU A 42 -2.98 -13.66 1.01
C GLU A 42 -2.84 -13.23 2.46
N ASP A 43 -2.08 -14.00 3.24
CA ASP A 43 -1.92 -13.67 4.63
C ASP A 43 -1.13 -12.38 4.83
N VAL A 44 -0.31 -12.03 3.87
CA VAL A 44 0.38 -10.75 3.92
C VAL A 44 -0.55 -9.62 3.49
N GLN A 45 -1.38 -9.88 2.49
CA GLN A 45 -2.27 -8.87 1.97
C GLN A 45 -3.25 -8.33 3.01
N VAL A 46 -3.65 -9.17 3.95
CA VAL A 46 -4.60 -8.73 4.96
C VAL A 46 -4.00 -7.68 5.90
N GLY A 47 -2.69 -7.58 5.94
CA GLY A 47 -2.04 -6.58 6.77
C GLY A 47 -1.39 -5.47 5.97
N LEU A 48 -1.67 -5.38 4.68
CA LEU A 48 -1.04 -4.36 3.84
C LEU A 48 -1.82 -3.06 3.89
N TRP A 49 -1.06 -1.98 3.94
CA TRP A 49 -1.61 -0.64 3.98
C TRP A 49 -0.89 0.24 2.99
N LEU A 50 -1.62 1.20 2.45
CA LEU A 50 -1.05 2.16 1.51
C LEU A 50 -1.20 3.55 2.11
N ALA A 51 -0.09 4.22 2.28
CA ALA A 51 -0.08 5.55 2.86
C ALA A 51 0.23 6.57 1.77
N THR A 52 -0.67 7.50 1.58
CA THR A 52 -0.46 8.62 0.67
C THR A 52 -0.20 9.86 1.49
N GLU A 53 -0.12 10.99 0.84
CA GLU A 53 0.10 12.24 1.55
C GLU A 53 -1.04 12.57 2.51
N ASN A 54 -2.24 12.17 2.13
CA ASN A 54 -3.41 12.57 2.89
C ASN A 54 -4.09 11.46 3.63
N ASP A 55 -3.92 10.22 3.17
CA ASP A 55 -4.70 9.13 3.70
C ASP A 55 -3.90 7.87 3.88
N VAL A 56 -4.41 7.00 4.71
CA VAL A 56 -3.89 5.64 4.84
C VAL A 56 -5.06 4.71 4.63
N VAL A 57 -4.93 3.81 3.65
CA VAL A 57 -6.02 2.90 3.33
C VAL A 57 -5.51 1.47 3.31
N ALA A 58 -6.37 0.55 3.69
CA ALA A 58 -6.01 -0.86 3.65
C ALA A 58 -6.08 -1.34 2.21
N PHE A 59 -5.10 -2.19 1.84
CA PHE A 59 -5.08 -2.70 0.48
C PHE A 59 -6.37 -3.44 0.13
N LEU A 60 -6.90 -4.21 1.06
CA LEU A 60 -8.09 -4.99 0.78
C LEU A 60 -9.31 -4.11 0.50
N ASP A 61 -9.35 -2.94 1.10
CA ASP A 61 -10.44 -2.01 0.81
C ASP A 61 -10.38 -1.51 -0.62
N LEU A 62 -9.17 -1.31 -1.12
CA LEU A 62 -9.01 -0.83 -2.49
C LEU A 62 -9.27 -1.93 -3.50
N ASP A 63 -8.82 -3.14 -3.16
CA ASP A 63 -8.91 -4.24 -4.10
C ASP A 63 -10.32 -4.78 -4.23
N GLU A 64 -11.17 -4.38 -3.32
CA GLU A 64 -12.50 -4.87 -3.33
C GLU A 64 -13.31 -4.37 -4.49
N GLY A 65 -13.03 -3.17 -4.87
CA GLY A 65 -13.72 -2.48 -5.91
C GLY A 65 -14.02 -3.24 -7.13
#